data_c434a238b273d19f09cbb72420e9335e
#
_entry.id   c434a238b273d19f09cbb72420e9335e
#
_cell.length_a   1.000
_cell.length_b   1.000
_cell.length_c   1.000
_cell.angle_alpha   90.00
_cell.angle_beta   90.00
_cell.angle_gamma   90.00
#
_symmetry.space_group_name_H-M   'P 1'
#
loop_
_entity.id
_entity.type
_entity.pdbx_description
1 polymer ?
#
loop_
_entity_poly.entity_id
_entity_poly.type
_entity_poly.pdbx_seq_one_letter_code
_entity_poly.pdbx_strand_id
1 'polypeptide(L)'
;MSRQAGVPGNGDGMFMSAFAFKPIKDLDLYAANYFVFNTYNTVFTKGEYKFQLTKDLSLTAGLQFTDQRNVGDARLGDFSTWNVGAGARLLWKGLQVGAATHFTGDGADIRADYGSWPGYLSLAVTDFDRANEKAFGLGVKYSFDGALLPFQIPGFSIQMLYAQGTDRINPTTGGDLPTTREGDLDFIYNVPSVKGLSLRFRNAYVGSGGPVVQKDFRLIVNYELDLL
;
A
#
# COMPACT_ATOMS: atom_id res chain seq x y z
N MET A 1 -5.54 -9.10 10.66
CA MET A 1 -6.03 -8.93 12.04
C MET A 1 -5.71 -7.50 12.43
N SER A 2 -6.69 -6.72 12.88
CA SER A 2 -6.45 -5.36 13.36
C SER A 2 -5.40 -5.38 14.47
N ARG A 3 -4.35 -4.56 14.37
CA ARG A 3 -3.28 -4.43 15.38
C ARG A 3 -3.78 -3.85 16.70
N GLN A 4 -5.06 -3.52 16.80
CA GLN A 4 -5.69 -2.90 17.97
C GLN A 4 -6.90 -3.69 18.46
N ALA A 5 -6.76 -5.02 18.54
CA ALA A 5 -7.72 -5.84 19.28
C ALA A 5 -7.68 -5.41 20.76
N GLY A 6 -8.59 -4.53 21.18
CA GLY A 6 -8.68 -4.07 22.56
C GLY A 6 -9.34 -2.73 22.80
N VAL A 7 -9.63 -1.96 21.76
CA VAL A 7 -10.54 -0.80 21.96
C VAL A 7 -11.93 -1.36 22.18
N PRO A 8 -12.58 -1.12 23.35
CA PRO A 8 -13.96 -1.51 23.53
C PRO A 8 -14.76 -0.89 22.40
N GLY A 9 -15.30 -1.74 21.51
CA GLY A 9 -16.13 -1.29 20.43
C GLY A 9 -17.37 -0.63 21.02
N ASN A 10 -17.48 0.66 20.85
CA ASN A 10 -18.62 1.43 21.33
C ASN A 10 -19.67 1.65 20.25
N GLY A 11 -19.53 1.01 19.10
CA GLY A 11 -20.51 1.06 18.03
C GLY A 11 -20.58 2.39 17.25
N ASP A 12 -19.71 3.37 17.53
CA ASP A 12 -19.76 4.69 16.88
C ASP A 12 -19.41 4.66 15.39
N GLY A 13 -18.72 3.62 14.94
CA GLY A 13 -18.42 3.40 13.52
C GLY A 13 -17.37 4.36 12.94
N MET A 14 -17.29 4.36 11.62
CA MET A 14 -16.40 5.21 10.82
C MET A 14 -17.19 5.86 9.69
N PHE A 15 -16.96 7.15 9.47
CA PHE A 15 -17.38 7.85 8.26
C PHE A 15 -16.22 7.93 7.29
N MET A 16 -16.46 7.61 6.02
CA MET A 16 -15.47 7.73 4.97
C MET A 16 -16.01 8.56 3.82
N SER A 17 -15.19 9.48 3.31
CA SER A 17 -15.43 10.19 2.05
C SER A 17 -14.18 10.14 1.18
N ALA A 18 -14.35 10.04 -0.13
CA ALA A 18 -13.25 10.02 -1.07
C ALA A 18 -13.62 10.75 -2.37
N PHE A 19 -12.61 11.38 -2.98
CA PHE A 19 -12.71 12.05 -4.25
C PHE A 19 -11.58 11.61 -5.16
N ALA A 20 -11.92 11.25 -6.40
CA ALA A 20 -10.96 11.03 -7.48
C ALA A 20 -11.20 12.07 -8.56
N PHE A 21 -10.16 12.75 -9.01
CA PHE A 21 -10.28 13.86 -9.95
C PHE A 21 -9.13 13.84 -10.96
N LYS A 22 -9.47 14.08 -12.24
CA LYS A 22 -8.51 14.18 -13.35
C LYS A 22 -8.60 15.58 -13.95
N PRO A 23 -7.87 16.58 -13.41
CA PRO A 23 -7.97 17.97 -13.88
C PRO A 23 -7.45 18.17 -15.31
N ILE A 24 -6.47 17.38 -15.69
CA ILE A 24 -5.88 17.33 -17.01
C ILE A 24 -5.57 15.88 -17.40
N LYS A 25 -5.33 15.64 -18.67
CA LYS A 25 -4.90 14.32 -19.16
C LYS A 25 -3.65 13.86 -18.40
N ASP A 26 -3.62 12.58 -18.05
CA ASP A 26 -2.50 11.93 -17.40
C ASP A 26 -2.16 12.37 -15.95
N LEU A 27 -2.96 13.28 -15.34
CA LEU A 27 -2.86 13.64 -13.92
C LEU A 27 -4.06 13.09 -13.15
N ASP A 28 -3.77 12.17 -12.23
CA ASP A 28 -4.72 11.59 -11.29
C ASP A 28 -4.52 12.20 -9.90
N LEU A 29 -5.55 12.84 -9.35
CA LEU A 29 -5.59 13.34 -7.98
C LEU A 29 -6.61 12.55 -7.18
N TYR A 30 -6.24 12.20 -5.96
CA TYR A 30 -7.10 11.47 -5.03
C TYR A 30 -6.99 12.09 -3.63
N ALA A 31 -8.13 12.20 -2.95
CA ALA A 31 -8.20 12.59 -1.55
C ALA A 31 -9.24 11.70 -0.84
N ALA A 32 -8.94 11.30 0.37
CA ALA A 32 -9.87 10.58 1.23
C ALA A 32 -9.80 11.10 2.67
N ASN A 33 -10.92 11.04 3.35
CA ASN A 33 -11.02 11.30 4.77
C ASN A 33 -11.67 10.09 5.46
N TYR A 34 -11.02 9.61 6.52
CA TYR A 34 -11.50 8.55 7.39
C TYR A 34 -11.70 9.14 8.78
N PHE A 35 -12.94 9.30 9.19
CA PHE A 35 -13.30 9.87 10.49
C PHE A 35 -13.85 8.77 11.39
N VAL A 36 -13.04 8.33 12.35
CA VAL A 36 -13.45 7.37 13.38
C VAL A 36 -13.91 8.16 14.60
N PHE A 37 -15.22 8.11 14.88
CA PHE A 37 -15.82 8.95 15.91
C PHE A 37 -15.14 8.79 17.27
N ASN A 38 -14.90 9.92 17.93
CA ASN A 38 -14.25 10.01 19.24
C ASN A 38 -12.87 9.33 19.35
N THR A 39 -12.21 9.07 18.22
CA THR A 39 -10.98 8.28 18.18
C THR A 39 -9.89 8.99 17.39
N TYR A 40 -10.04 9.04 16.06
CA TYR A 40 -9.08 9.74 15.19
C TYR A 40 -9.70 10.13 13.84
N ASN A 41 -9.07 11.12 13.21
CA ASN A 41 -9.32 11.50 11.82
C ASN A 41 -8.08 11.30 10.98
N THR A 42 -8.24 10.74 9.79
CA THR A 42 -7.17 10.57 8.80
C THR A 42 -7.53 11.31 7.53
N VAL A 43 -6.65 12.19 7.07
CA VAL A 43 -6.71 12.80 5.75
C VAL A 43 -5.61 12.17 4.90
N PHE A 44 -5.99 11.57 3.79
CA PHE A 44 -5.06 11.00 2.80
C PHE A 44 -5.19 11.74 1.48
N THR A 45 -4.06 12.09 0.86
CA THR A 45 -4.03 12.69 -0.47
C THR A 45 -2.96 12.03 -1.33
N LYS A 46 -3.23 11.91 -2.62
CA LYS A 46 -2.28 11.37 -3.60
C LYS A 46 -2.43 12.09 -4.93
N GLY A 47 -1.29 12.39 -5.57
CA GLY A 47 -1.23 12.88 -6.94
C GLY A 47 -0.25 12.03 -7.74
N GLU A 48 -0.65 11.58 -8.93
CA GLU A 48 0.18 10.81 -9.86
C GLU A 48 0.10 11.41 -11.25
N TYR A 49 1.25 11.58 -11.89
CA TYR A 49 1.32 12.04 -13.27
C TYR A 49 1.99 10.98 -14.17
N LYS A 50 1.37 10.68 -15.30
CA LYS A 50 1.87 9.75 -16.30
C LYS A 50 2.54 10.49 -17.45
N PHE A 51 3.83 10.28 -17.59
CA PHE A 51 4.65 10.75 -18.71
C PHE A 51 4.68 9.67 -19.80
N GLN A 52 4.16 9.96 -20.99
CA GLN A 52 4.32 9.08 -22.15
C GLN A 52 5.65 9.41 -22.82
N LEU A 53 6.69 8.57 -22.59
CA LEU A 53 8.05 8.81 -23.10
C LEU A 53 8.21 8.36 -24.56
N THR A 54 7.63 7.20 -24.89
CA THR A 54 7.50 6.71 -26.27
C THR A 54 6.17 6.00 -26.43
N LYS A 55 5.85 5.47 -27.62
CA LYS A 55 4.60 4.71 -27.83
C LYS A 55 4.49 3.47 -26.90
N ASP A 56 5.59 2.87 -26.49
CA ASP A 56 5.63 1.64 -25.70
C ASP A 56 6.17 1.85 -24.28
N LEU A 57 6.69 3.05 -23.95
CA LEU A 57 7.31 3.34 -22.67
C LEU A 57 6.61 4.51 -21.99
N SER A 58 6.17 4.29 -20.77
CA SER A 58 5.64 5.35 -19.91
C SER A 58 6.26 5.31 -18.51
N LEU A 59 6.38 6.49 -17.89
CA LEU A 59 6.77 6.70 -16.51
C LEU A 59 5.57 7.28 -15.76
N THR A 60 5.16 6.68 -14.66
CA THR A 60 4.23 7.30 -13.70
C THR A 60 5.02 7.68 -12.48
N ALA A 61 4.93 8.92 -12.04
CA ALA A 61 5.53 9.42 -10.80
C ALA A 61 4.46 10.08 -9.94
N GLY A 62 4.56 9.96 -8.63
CA GLY A 62 3.56 10.50 -7.74
C GLY A 62 4.06 10.73 -6.32
N LEU A 63 3.28 11.52 -5.62
CA LEU A 63 3.44 11.85 -4.21
C LEU A 63 2.16 11.51 -3.46
N GLN A 64 2.31 11.15 -2.19
CA GLN A 64 1.20 10.97 -1.27
C GLN A 64 1.50 11.61 0.06
N PHE A 65 0.45 11.99 0.77
CA PHE A 65 0.53 12.54 2.11
C PHE A 65 -0.64 12.02 2.96
N THR A 66 -0.33 11.67 4.19
CA THR A 66 -1.31 11.28 5.20
C THR A 66 -1.09 12.16 6.45
N ASP A 67 -2.15 12.74 6.98
CA ASP A 67 -2.18 13.33 8.31
C ASP A 67 -3.21 12.57 9.15
N GLN A 68 -2.82 12.19 10.37
CA GLN A 68 -3.71 11.47 11.27
C GLN A 68 -3.59 12.01 12.69
N ARG A 69 -4.74 12.32 13.31
CA ARG A 69 -4.83 12.94 14.64
C ARG A 69 -5.98 12.36 15.42
N ASN A 70 -5.84 12.31 16.75
CA ASN A 70 -6.96 12.01 17.62
C ASN A 70 -8.06 13.08 17.53
N VAL A 71 -9.30 12.68 17.76
CA VAL A 71 -10.48 13.54 17.80
C VAL A 71 -11.43 13.13 18.93
N GLY A 72 -12.22 14.10 19.41
CA GLY A 72 -13.21 13.86 20.45
C GLY A 72 -12.57 13.35 21.75
N ASP A 73 -13.06 12.23 22.27
CA ASP A 73 -12.60 11.63 23.53
C ASP A 73 -11.20 10.99 23.44
N ALA A 74 -10.57 11.01 22.25
CA ALA A 74 -9.24 10.43 22.02
C ALA A 74 -9.11 9.00 22.55
N ARG A 75 -10.04 8.11 22.23
CA ARG A 75 -10.15 6.77 22.83
C ARG A 75 -8.94 5.86 22.67
N LEU A 76 -8.06 6.16 21.73
CA LEU A 76 -6.75 5.51 21.54
C LEU A 76 -5.60 6.34 22.12
N GLY A 77 -5.90 7.32 22.97
CA GLY A 77 -4.96 8.29 23.53
C GLY A 77 -4.70 9.46 22.58
N ASP A 78 -4.09 10.49 23.13
CA ASP A 78 -3.67 11.67 22.38
C ASP A 78 -2.51 11.30 21.45
N PHE A 79 -2.64 11.61 20.17
CA PHE A 79 -1.57 11.43 19.19
C PHE A 79 -1.77 12.31 17.97
N SER A 80 -0.67 12.58 17.30
CA SER A 80 -0.63 13.18 15.96
C SER A 80 0.52 12.56 15.22
N THR A 81 0.28 12.17 13.98
CA THR A 81 1.31 11.60 13.10
C THR A 81 1.02 11.98 11.65
N TRP A 82 2.02 11.84 10.83
CA TRP A 82 1.92 12.07 9.40
C TRP A 82 2.79 11.06 8.64
N ASN A 83 2.48 10.86 7.37
CA ASN A 83 3.34 10.12 6.47
C ASN A 83 3.40 10.84 5.13
N VAL A 84 4.59 10.90 4.54
CA VAL A 84 4.82 11.36 3.17
C VAL A 84 5.46 10.24 2.38
N GLY A 85 4.98 10.02 1.17
CA GLY A 85 5.52 9.01 0.27
C GLY A 85 5.74 9.55 -1.13
N ALA A 86 6.75 9.01 -1.80
CA ALA A 86 7.02 9.24 -3.22
C ALA A 86 7.16 7.89 -3.93
N GLY A 87 6.67 7.81 -5.16
CA GLY A 87 6.75 6.60 -5.95
C GLY A 87 6.94 6.90 -7.43
N ALA A 88 7.63 6.02 -8.12
CA ALA A 88 7.76 6.06 -9.56
C ALA A 88 7.72 4.65 -10.14
N ARG A 89 7.10 4.49 -11.32
CA ARG A 89 7.06 3.21 -12.03
C ARG A 89 7.19 3.42 -13.53
N LEU A 90 8.05 2.64 -14.14
CA LEU A 90 8.19 2.50 -15.59
C LEU A 90 7.34 1.33 -16.08
N LEU A 91 6.65 1.51 -17.19
CA LEU A 91 5.94 0.46 -17.90
C LEU A 91 6.46 0.38 -19.33
N TRP A 92 6.96 -0.79 -19.73
CA TRP A 92 7.48 -1.06 -21.07
C TRP A 92 7.10 -2.47 -21.53
N LYS A 93 6.26 -2.57 -22.57
CA LYS A 93 5.90 -3.85 -23.23
C LYS A 93 5.49 -4.97 -22.26
N GLY A 94 4.73 -4.66 -21.24
CA GLY A 94 4.30 -5.59 -20.20
C GLY A 94 5.22 -5.70 -18.98
N LEU A 95 6.48 -5.23 -19.07
CA LEU A 95 7.37 -5.09 -17.92
C LEU A 95 7.06 -3.81 -17.16
N GLN A 96 6.84 -3.91 -15.87
CA GLN A 96 6.71 -2.80 -14.94
C GLN A 96 7.83 -2.88 -13.91
N VAL A 97 8.56 -1.78 -13.71
CA VAL A 97 9.58 -1.64 -12.66
C VAL A 97 9.25 -0.39 -11.87
N GLY A 98 9.21 -0.49 -10.55
CA GLY A 98 8.86 0.63 -9.68
C GLY A 98 9.76 0.72 -8.46
N ALA A 99 9.83 1.94 -7.91
CA ALA A 99 10.46 2.24 -6.64
C ALA A 99 9.57 3.21 -5.86
N ALA A 100 9.59 3.09 -4.53
CA ALA A 100 8.86 3.99 -3.65
C ALA A 100 9.62 4.21 -2.34
N THR A 101 9.31 5.31 -1.67
CA THR A 101 9.80 5.63 -0.33
C THR A 101 8.69 6.23 0.52
N HIS A 102 8.78 6.00 1.84
CA HIS A 102 7.92 6.58 2.86
C HIS A 102 8.75 7.16 4.00
N PHE A 103 8.22 8.23 4.60
CA PHE A 103 8.72 8.82 5.85
C PHE A 103 7.53 9.06 6.76
N THR A 104 7.54 8.45 7.94
CA THR A 104 6.49 8.59 8.95
C THR A 104 6.99 9.48 10.09
N GLY A 105 6.13 10.37 10.58
CA GLY A 105 6.42 11.19 11.76
C GLY A 105 6.67 10.33 13.01
N ASP A 106 7.33 10.89 14.00
CA ASP A 106 7.72 10.21 15.25
C ASP A 106 6.61 10.14 16.31
N GLY A 107 5.51 10.90 16.12
CA GLY A 107 4.44 10.99 17.12
C GLY A 107 3.63 9.70 17.33
N ALA A 108 3.39 8.91 16.29
CA ALA A 108 2.70 7.62 16.37
C ALA A 108 2.85 6.81 15.08
N ASP A 109 2.53 5.51 15.15
CA ASP A 109 2.26 4.69 13.96
C ASP A 109 1.01 5.21 13.24
N ILE A 110 0.93 5.07 11.92
CA ILE A 110 -0.34 5.24 11.18
C ILE A 110 -1.29 4.11 11.59
N ARG A 111 -2.53 4.44 11.88
CA ARG A 111 -3.58 3.51 12.32
C ARG A 111 -4.54 3.24 11.18
N ALA A 112 -4.79 1.97 10.90
CA ALA A 112 -5.67 1.51 9.82
C ALA A 112 -6.61 0.40 10.30
N ASP A 113 -7.38 0.67 11.36
CA ASP A 113 -8.19 -0.33 12.07
C ASP A 113 -9.31 -0.95 11.25
N TYR A 114 -9.81 -0.22 10.24
CA TYR A 114 -10.92 -0.63 9.38
C TYR A 114 -10.50 -1.02 7.96
N GLY A 115 -9.23 -1.25 7.73
CA GLY A 115 -8.69 -1.63 6.43
C GLY A 115 -7.18 -1.49 6.35
N SER A 116 -6.62 -1.62 5.16
CA SER A 116 -5.22 -1.31 4.92
C SER A 116 -5.03 0.18 4.64
N TRP A 117 -3.93 0.73 5.09
CA TRP A 117 -3.51 2.07 4.69
C TRP A 117 -3.08 2.07 3.21
N PRO A 118 -3.52 3.05 2.39
CA PRO A 118 -3.26 3.05 0.94
C PRO A 118 -1.86 3.57 0.56
N GLY A 119 -0.85 3.29 1.36
CA GLY A 119 0.53 3.70 1.12
C GLY A 119 1.20 2.97 -0.04
N TYR A 120 2.15 3.62 -0.73
CA TYR A 120 2.94 2.99 -1.80
C TYR A 120 3.70 1.74 -1.35
N LEU A 121 4.05 1.65 -0.05
CA LEU A 121 4.74 0.51 0.56
C LEU A 121 3.82 -0.29 1.50
N SER A 122 2.52 -0.31 1.27
CA SER A 122 1.64 -1.28 1.92
C SER A 122 1.74 -2.61 1.17
N LEU A 123 2.53 -3.56 1.71
CA LEU A 123 2.79 -4.86 1.13
C LEU A 123 1.77 -5.91 1.63
N ALA A 124 2.08 -7.18 1.51
CA ALA A 124 1.15 -8.25 1.89
C ALA A 124 0.92 -8.34 3.40
N VAL A 125 1.92 -8.03 4.20
CA VAL A 125 1.94 -8.21 5.66
C VAL A 125 2.26 -6.92 6.39
N THR A 126 3.20 -6.11 5.86
CA THR A 126 3.71 -4.89 6.50
C THR A 126 3.34 -3.66 5.72
N ASP A 127 2.87 -2.62 6.39
CA ASP A 127 2.51 -1.33 5.77
C ASP A 127 3.66 -0.31 5.78
N PHE A 128 4.76 -0.58 6.51
CA PHE A 128 5.91 0.33 6.64
C PHE A 128 5.49 1.74 7.07
N ASP A 129 4.69 1.82 8.13
CA ASP A 129 3.97 3.00 8.60
C ASP A 129 4.21 3.31 10.10
N ARG A 130 5.28 2.74 10.67
CA ARG A 130 5.63 2.91 12.08
C ARG A 130 6.16 4.32 12.38
N ALA A 131 6.05 4.74 13.64
CA ALA A 131 6.60 6.00 14.11
C ALA A 131 8.10 6.12 13.76
N ASN A 132 8.50 7.28 13.22
CA ASN A 132 9.83 7.64 12.75
C ASN A 132 10.39 6.74 11.62
N GLU A 133 9.58 5.87 11.03
CA GLU A 133 10.04 4.91 10.02
C GLU A 133 10.44 5.62 8.71
N LYS A 134 11.63 5.27 8.22
CA LYS A 134 12.11 5.56 6.87
C LYS A 134 12.10 4.26 6.08
N ALA A 135 11.26 4.19 5.07
CA ALA A 135 11.10 3.00 4.28
C ALA A 135 11.36 3.24 2.82
N PHE A 136 11.92 2.23 2.14
CA PHE A 136 12.03 2.20 0.70
C PHE A 136 11.63 0.83 0.17
N GLY A 137 11.16 0.77 -1.07
CA GLY A 137 10.80 -0.47 -1.72
C GLY A 137 11.04 -0.45 -3.22
N LEU A 138 11.16 -1.64 -3.78
CA LEU A 138 11.32 -1.91 -5.20
C LEU A 138 10.29 -2.96 -5.62
N GLY A 139 9.81 -2.84 -6.86
CA GLY A 139 8.88 -3.80 -7.41
C GLY A 139 9.15 -4.06 -8.88
N VAL A 140 8.96 -5.31 -9.29
CA VAL A 140 8.99 -5.74 -10.69
C VAL A 140 7.75 -6.58 -10.95
N LYS A 141 7.02 -6.27 -12.02
CA LYS A 141 5.91 -7.09 -12.52
C LYS A 141 6.09 -7.30 -14.01
N TYR A 142 5.87 -8.52 -14.46
CA TYR A 142 5.76 -8.82 -15.89
C TYR A 142 4.40 -9.43 -16.20
N SER A 143 3.68 -8.81 -17.15
CA SER A 143 2.46 -9.36 -17.74
C SER A 143 2.83 -10.11 -19.03
N PHE A 144 2.49 -11.38 -19.10
CA PHE A 144 2.77 -12.24 -20.26
C PHE A 144 1.85 -11.95 -21.46
N ASP A 145 0.92 -11.01 -21.34
CA ASP A 145 0.23 -10.38 -22.47
C ASP A 145 1.12 -9.38 -23.21
N GLY A 146 2.23 -8.96 -22.60
CA GLY A 146 3.17 -7.99 -23.15
C GLY A 146 4.04 -8.55 -24.28
N ALA A 147 4.63 -7.63 -25.05
CA ALA A 147 5.41 -7.97 -26.26
C ALA A 147 6.93 -8.02 -26.02
N LEU A 148 7.38 -8.15 -24.77
CA LEU A 148 8.80 -8.23 -24.46
C LEU A 148 9.37 -9.62 -24.72
N LEU A 149 8.60 -10.67 -24.43
CA LEU A 149 8.97 -12.05 -24.68
C LEU A 149 8.38 -12.55 -26.02
N PRO A 150 9.00 -13.56 -26.67
CA PRO A 150 8.54 -14.10 -27.94
C PRO A 150 7.29 -14.98 -27.82
N PHE A 151 6.78 -15.22 -26.62
CA PHE A 151 5.57 -15.97 -26.35
C PHE A 151 4.66 -15.20 -25.38
N GLN A 152 3.37 -15.49 -25.39
CA GLN A 152 2.38 -14.91 -24.52
C GLN A 152 1.63 -15.98 -23.73
N ILE A 153 1.24 -15.66 -22.51
CA ILE A 153 0.31 -16.45 -21.69
C ILE A 153 -0.80 -15.49 -21.27
N PRO A 154 -1.92 -15.46 -22.01
CA PRO A 154 -2.99 -14.48 -21.77
C PRO A 154 -3.47 -14.48 -20.32
N GLY A 155 -3.56 -13.30 -19.74
CA GLY A 155 -4.02 -13.07 -18.37
C GLY A 155 -3.01 -13.39 -17.26
N PHE A 156 -1.85 -13.99 -17.58
CA PHE A 156 -0.86 -14.35 -16.56
C PHE A 156 0.16 -13.24 -16.30
N SER A 157 0.50 -13.04 -15.02
CA SER A 157 1.59 -12.14 -14.62
C SER A 157 2.30 -12.65 -13.37
N ILE A 158 3.59 -12.29 -13.25
CA ILE A 158 4.41 -12.51 -12.06
C ILE A 158 4.80 -11.14 -11.51
N GLN A 159 4.75 -11.00 -10.18
CA GLN A 159 5.14 -9.78 -9.48
C GLN A 159 6.06 -10.13 -8.32
N MET A 160 7.15 -9.37 -8.18
CA MET A 160 8.04 -9.40 -7.03
C MET A 160 8.06 -8.01 -6.41
N LEU A 161 7.94 -7.96 -5.08
CA LEU A 161 8.06 -6.73 -4.29
C LEU A 161 9.09 -6.96 -3.20
N TYR A 162 9.82 -5.92 -2.85
CA TYR A 162 10.68 -5.87 -1.69
C TYR A 162 10.57 -4.51 -1.05
N ALA A 163 10.47 -4.47 0.27
CA ALA A 163 10.58 -3.23 1.02
C ALA A 163 11.36 -3.43 2.33
N GLN A 164 11.96 -2.33 2.81
CA GLN A 164 12.67 -2.26 4.07
C GLN A 164 12.35 -0.96 4.77
N GLY A 165 12.06 -1.04 6.10
CA GLY A 165 11.87 0.11 6.98
C GLY A 165 12.90 0.12 8.10
N THR A 166 13.50 1.28 8.34
CA THR A 166 14.54 1.56 9.35
C THR A 166 14.12 2.70 10.26
N ASP A 167 14.92 3.00 11.28
CA ASP A 167 14.76 4.12 12.21
C ASP A 167 13.43 4.14 12.96
N ARG A 168 12.79 3.00 13.06
CA ARG A 168 11.49 2.80 13.71
C ARG A 168 11.62 2.94 15.22
N ILE A 169 10.66 3.61 15.83
CA ILE A 169 10.60 3.73 17.30
C ILE A 169 9.27 3.19 17.84
N ASN A 170 9.29 2.82 19.10
CA ASN A 170 8.07 2.61 19.87
C ASN A 170 7.59 4.00 20.36
N PRO A 171 6.44 4.52 19.89
CA PRO A 171 6.02 5.89 20.23
C PRO A 171 5.67 6.08 21.70
N THR A 172 5.45 5.01 22.46
CA THR A 172 5.16 5.07 23.90
C THR A 172 6.42 5.13 24.75
N THR A 173 7.47 4.41 24.36
CA THR A 173 8.72 4.29 25.16
C THR A 173 9.87 5.10 24.58
N GLY A 174 9.77 5.56 23.33
CA GLY A 174 10.87 6.18 22.58
C GLY A 174 11.98 5.22 22.19
N GLY A 175 11.85 3.93 22.52
CA GLY A 175 12.90 2.93 22.23
C GLY A 175 12.94 2.52 20.76
N ASP A 176 14.15 2.25 20.26
CA ASP A 176 14.37 1.80 18.88
C ASP A 176 13.71 0.44 18.62
N LEU A 177 13.12 0.30 17.46
CA LEU A 177 12.60 -0.96 16.94
C LEU A 177 13.52 -1.49 15.82
N PRO A 178 13.64 -2.81 15.70
CA PRO A 178 14.51 -3.40 14.70
C PRO A 178 14.02 -3.10 13.29
N THR A 179 14.96 -3.00 12.33
CA THR A 179 14.69 -2.93 10.89
C THR A 179 13.74 -4.04 10.46
N THR A 180 12.70 -3.70 9.71
CA THR A 180 11.78 -4.67 9.11
C THR A 180 12.02 -4.76 7.60
N ARG A 181 11.89 -5.96 7.06
CA ARG A 181 11.99 -6.24 5.62
C ARG A 181 10.86 -7.18 5.23
N GLU A 182 10.32 -6.95 4.05
CA GLU A 182 9.34 -7.85 3.45
C GLU A 182 9.68 -8.08 1.99
N GLY A 183 9.56 -9.33 1.56
CA GLY A 183 9.68 -9.74 0.17
C GLY A 183 8.47 -10.56 -0.24
N ASP A 184 7.78 -10.13 -1.30
CA ASP A 184 6.60 -10.79 -1.84
C ASP A 184 6.87 -11.37 -3.22
N LEU A 185 6.28 -12.53 -3.49
CA LEU A 185 6.20 -13.14 -4.82
C LEU A 185 4.75 -13.51 -5.11
N ASP A 186 4.17 -12.90 -6.13
CA ASP A 186 2.81 -13.16 -6.58
C ASP A 186 2.79 -13.80 -7.97
N PHE A 187 1.99 -14.84 -8.13
CA PHE A 187 1.54 -15.37 -9.41
C PHE A 187 0.08 -14.98 -9.58
N ILE A 188 -0.25 -14.24 -10.64
CA ILE A 188 -1.58 -13.67 -10.86
C ILE A 188 -2.11 -14.18 -12.20
N TYR A 189 -3.32 -14.72 -12.20
CA TYR A 189 -3.99 -15.18 -13.40
C TYR A 189 -5.39 -14.59 -13.51
N ASN A 190 -5.56 -13.65 -14.42
CA ASN A 190 -6.88 -13.14 -14.81
C ASN A 190 -7.43 -14.11 -15.86
N VAL A 191 -8.47 -14.85 -15.52
CA VAL A 191 -9.00 -15.93 -16.35
C VAL A 191 -9.65 -15.36 -17.62
N PRO A 192 -9.06 -15.52 -18.82
CA PRO A 192 -9.56 -14.83 -20.02
C PRO A 192 -10.98 -15.26 -20.42
N SER A 193 -11.36 -16.51 -20.13
CA SER A 193 -12.67 -17.07 -20.46
C SER A 193 -13.78 -16.68 -19.48
N VAL A 194 -13.44 -16.08 -18.33
CA VAL A 194 -14.41 -15.69 -17.29
C VAL A 194 -14.14 -14.25 -16.88
N LYS A 195 -14.87 -13.31 -17.49
CA LYS A 195 -14.73 -11.88 -17.18
C LYS A 195 -14.88 -11.64 -15.68
N GLY A 196 -13.96 -10.86 -15.09
CA GLY A 196 -13.97 -10.52 -13.67
C GLY A 196 -13.33 -11.56 -12.74
N LEU A 197 -13.02 -12.78 -13.20
CA LEU A 197 -12.38 -13.80 -12.37
C LEU A 197 -10.84 -13.63 -12.37
N SER A 198 -10.25 -13.48 -11.19
CA SER A 198 -8.80 -13.52 -11.01
C SER A 198 -8.40 -14.46 -9.88
N LEU A 199 -7.29 -15.15 -10.09
CA LEU A 199 -6.64 -16.03 -9.13
C LEU A 199 -5.28 -15.44 -8.80
N ARG A 200 -4.91 -15.40 -7.51
CA ARG A 200 -3.58 -14.96 -7.07
C ARG A 200 -3.02 -15.97 -6.07
N PHE A 201 -1.82 -16.45 -6.34
CA PHE A 201 -1.03 -17.16 -5.36
C PHE A 201 0.08 -16.22 -4.86
N ARG A 202 0.04 -15.88 -3.57
CA ARG A 202 0.95 -14.94 -2.92
C ARG A 202 1.83 -15.66 -1.92
N ASN A 203 3.11 -15.32 -1.92
CA ASN A 203 4.08 -15.72 -0.91
C ASN A 203 4.71 -14.46 -0.36
N ALA A 204 4.68 -14.27 0.96
CA ALA A 204 5.34 -13.17 1.64
C ALA A 204 6.29 -13.69 2.71
N TYR A 205 7.44 -13.04 2.83
CA TYR A 205 8.48 -13.34 3.80
C TYR A 205 8.86 -12.07 4.54
N VAL A 206 8.63 -12.04 5.86
CA VAL A 206 8.93 -10.89 6.72
C VAL A 206 10.04 -11.22 7.69
N GLY A 207 11.04 -10.35 7.77
CA GLY A 207 12.11 -10.40 8.78
C GLY A 207 12.14 -9.10 9.59
N SER A 208 12.36 -9.22 10.91
CA SER A 208 12.50 -8.07 11.81
C SER A 208 13.63 -8.33 12.80
N GLY A 209 14.75 -7.62 12.63
CA GLY A 209 15.93 -7.68 13.51
C GLY A 209 16.72 -9.00 13.52
N GLY A 210 16.36 -9.98 12.68
CA GLY A 210 16.95 -11.31 12.66
C GLY A 210 16.60 -12.11 11.41
N PRO A 211 16.77 -13.45 11.45
CA PRO A 211 16.33 -14.32 10.38
C PRO A 211 14.81 -14.21 10.15
N VAL A 212 14.31 -14.71 9.02
CA VAL A 212 12.90 -14.66 8.67
C VAL A 212 12.02 -15.13 9.82
N VAL A 213 11.09 -14.26 10.24
CA VAL A 213 10.24 -14.48 11.41
C VAL A 213 8.85 -14.94 11.01
N GLN A 214 8.34 -14.44 9.85
CA GLN A 214 6.99 -14.73 9.40
C GLN A 214 6.99 -15.11 7.93
N LYS A 215 6.21 -16.14 7.61
CA LYS A 215 5.87 -16.55 6.24
C LYS A 215 4.37 -16.51 6.09
N ASP A 216 3.90 -15.94 4.98
CA ASP A 216 2.48 -15.86 4.66
C ASP A 216 2.26 -16.43 3.25
N PHE A 217 1.34 -17.38 3.14
CA PHE A 217 0.96 -18.01 1.86
C PHE A 217 -0.54 -17.86 1.69
N ARG A 218 -0.96 -17.21 0.58
CA ARG A 218 -2.37 -16.97 0.30
C ARG A 218 -2.74 -17.45 -1.08
N LEU A 219 -3.86 -18.17 -1.17
CA LEU A 219 -4.61 -18.36 -2.40
C LEU A 219 -5.81 -17.43 -2.36
N ILE A 220 -5.87 -16.48 -3.29
CA ILE A 220 -6.89 -15.46 -3.36
C ILE A 220 -7.68 -15.65 -4.66
N VAL A 221 -9.00 -15.74 -4.54
CA VAL A 221 -9.93 -15.78 -5.66
C VAL A 221 -10.78 -14.52 -5.58
N ASN A 222 -10.70 -13.68 -6.61
CA ASN A 222 -11.56 -12.50 -6.74
C ASN A 222 -12.47 -12.68 -7.95
N TYR A 223 -13.73 -12.31 -7.77
CA TYR A 223 -14.70 -12.26 -8.84
C TYR A 223 -15.44 -10.92 -8.80
N GLU A 224 -15.25 -10.12 -9.84
CA GLU A 224 -15.89 -8.82 -10.00
C GLU A 224 -17.10 -8.97 -10.90
N LEU A 225 -18.28 -8.59 -10.38
CA LEU A 225 -19.53 -8.55 -11.11
C LEU A 225 -19.82 -7.10 -11.55
N ASP A 226 -19.96 -6.89 -12.86
CA ASP A 226 -20.57 -5.66 -13.37
C ASP A 226 -22.09 -5.80 -13.18
N LEU A 227 -22.65 -5.05 -12.25
CA LEU A 227 -24.09 -5.06 -11.94
C LEU A 227 -24.89 -4.01 -12.75
N LEU A 228 -24.23 -3.24 -13.66
CA LEU A 228 -24.89 -2.22 -14.50
C LEU A 228 -24.39 -2.32 -15.94
#